data_4b36130880112b9b9d481334cbb37744
#
_entry.id   4b36130880112b9b9d481334cbb37744
#
_cell.length_a   1.000
_cell.length_b   1.000
_cell.length_c   1.000
_cell.angle_alpha   90.00
_cell.angle_beta   90.00
_cell.angle_gamma   90.00
#
_symmetry.space_group_name_H-M   'P 1'
#
loop_
_entity.id
_entity.type
_entity.pdbx_description
1 polymer ?
#
loop_
_entity_poly.entity_id
_entity_poly.type
_entity_poly.pdbx_seq_one_letter_code
_entity_poly.pdbx_strand_id
1 'polypeptide(L)'
;EDIAMMRAVYDSVVLYPSDANQTVALVREMAGHEGIAYMRTTRAATPVIYASGESFTIGGSKVARQSDDDQVTVVGAGITLHEALKAADELAQDGVNVRVIDLYSVKPVDYETVHQALLATDGRLVVVEDHWPQGGIASAILECFATHTAGRQDRGVDFRMTHLAPSEMPGSGTPDELLDWAGISVRHIVEAVRGMLA
;
A
#
# COMPACT_ATOMS: atom_id res chain seq x y z
N GLU A 1 -2.64 -15.07 2.86
CA GLU A 1 -3.90 -15.30 2.10
C GLU A 1 -5.12 -14.60 2.74
N ASP A 2 -4.98 -14.10 3.96
CA ASP A 2 -6.06 -13.52 4.77
C ASP A 2 -6.75 -12.32 4.08
N ILE A 3 -5.98 -11.38 3.52
CA ILE A 3 -6.51 -10.23 2.77
C ILE A 3 -7.33 -10.72 1.57
N ALA A 4 -6.80 -11.67 0.78
CA ALA A 4 -7.49 -12.22 -0.37
C ALA A 4 -8.82 -12.89 0.00
N MET A 5 -8.82 -13.71 1.07
CA MET A 5 -10.03 -14.38 1.57
C MET A 5 -11.08 -13.35 2.02
N MET A 6 -10.67 -12.36 2.78
CA MET A 6 -11.61 -11.36 3.31
C MET A 6 -12.10 -10.39 2.24
N ARG A 7 -11.27 -10.08 1.23
CA ARG A 7 -11.71 -9.30 0.07
C ARG A 7 -12.77 -10.02 -0.78
N ALA A 8 -12.73 -11.35 -0.85
CA ALA A 8 -13.71 -12.16 -1.59
C ALA A 8 -15.09 -12.17 -0.93
N VAL A 9 -15.19 -11.85 0.34
CA VAL A 9 -16.49 -11.78 1.04
C VAL A 9 -17.30 -10.59 0.50
N TYR A 10 -18.55 -10.85 0.12
CA TYR A 10 -19.45 -9.81 -0.36
C TYR A 10 -19.62 -8.69 0.66
N ASP A 11 -19.53 -7.44 0.20
CA ASP A 11 -19.73 -6.22 1.00
C ASP A 11 -18.86 -6.11 2.26
N SER A 12 -17.71 -6.78 2.27
CA SER A 12 -16.75 -6.67 3.37
C SER A 12 -15.87 -5.43 3.24
N VAL A 13 -15.44 -4.93 4.39
CA VAL A 13 -14.36 -3.94 4.54
C VAL A 13 -13.09 -4.67 4.96
N VAL A 14 -11.96 -4.30 4.35
CA VAL A 14 -10.64 -4.87 4.67
C VAL A 14 -9.65 -3.74 4.93
N LEU A 15 -9.12 -3.68 6.15
CA LEU A 15 -8.24 -2.63 6.63
C LEU A 15 -6.90 -3.21 7.07
N TYR A 16 -5.83 -2.45 6.81
CA TYR A 16 -4.49 -2.82 7.22
C TYR A 16 -3.71 -1.59 7.72
N PRO A 17 -3.87 -1.22 9.01
CA PRO A 17 -3.17 -0.06 9.60
C PRO A 17 -1.66 -0.27 9.67
N SER A 18 -0.93 0.83 9.60
CA SER A 18 0.53 0.87 9.61
C SER A 18 1.13 1.22 10.97
N ASP A 19 0.34 1.82 11.88
CA ASP A 19 0.79 2.12 13.24
C ASP A 19 -0.34 2.02 14.30
N ALA A 20 0.04 2.21 15.55
CA ALA A 20 -0.88 2.08 16.67
C ALA A 20 -1.98 3.16 16.67
N ASN A 21 -1.68 4.41 16.32
CA ASN A 21 -2.65 5.50 16.31
C ASN A 21 -3.67 5.32 15.18
N GLN A 22 -3.22 4.89 14.02
CA GLN A 22 -4.09 4.53 12.89
C GLN A 22 -4.96 3.32 13.24
N THR A 23 -4.39 2.30 13.92
CA THR A 23 -5.16 1.14 14.40
C THR A 23 -6.31 1.59 15.31
N VAL A 24 -6.05 2.46 16.28
CA VAL A 24 -7.10 2.99 17.19
C VAL A 24 -8.20 3.73 16.42
N ALA A 25 -7.82 4.57 15.44
CA ALA A 25 -8.78 5.31 14.63
C ALA A 25 -9.64 4.36 13.78
N LEU A 26 -9.03 3.41 13.08
CA LEU A 26 -9.73 2.46 12.22
C LEU A 26 -10.60 1.46 13.01
N VAL A 27 -10.23 1.10 14.25
CA VAL A 27 -11.11 0.30 15.14
C VAL A 27 -12.39 1.06 15.48
N ARG A 28 -12.31 2.40 15.66
CA ARG A 28 -13.50 3.23 15.89
C ARG A 28 -14.39 3.30 14.65
N GLU A 29 -13.80 3.43 13.48
CA GLU A 29 -14.51 3.38 12.19
C GLU A 29 -15.23 2.03 12.02
N MET A 30 -14.53 0.91 12.29
CA MET A 30 -15.13 -0.43 12.24
C MET A 30 -16.30 -0.59 13.22
N ALA A 31 -16.19 -0.01 14.41
CA ALA A 31 -17.26 -0.07 15.41
C ALA A 31 -18.54 0.67 14.99
N GLY A 32 -18.43 1.66 14.11
CA GLY A 32 -19.55 2.38 13.50
C GLY A 32 -20.03 1.77 12.16
N HIS A 33 -19.33 0.81 11.61
CA HIS A 33 -19.66 0.19 10.32
C HIS A 33 -20.71 -0.91 10.47
N GLU A 34 -21.77 -0.84 9.67
CA GLU A 34 -22.75 -1.92 9.55
C GLU A 34 -22.29 -2.89 8.46
N GLY A 35 -21.95 -4.13 8.82
CA GLY A 35 -21.50 -5.13 7.88
C GLY A 35 -20.27 -5.90 8.37
N ILE A 36 -19.63 -6.60 7.45
CA ILE A 36 -18.42 -7.40 7.72
C ILE A 36 -17.21 -6.50 7.58
N ALA A 37 -16.45 -6.35 8.66
CA ALA A 37 -15.18 -5.64 8.66
C ALA A 37 -14.06 -6.55 9.16
N TYR A 38 -12.95 -6.54 8.46
CA TYR A 38 -11.73 -7.25 8.79
C TYR A 38 -10.56 -6.29 8.93
N MET A 39 -9.79 -6.41 9.98
CA MET A 39 -8.55 -5.66 10.16
C MET A 39 -7.39 -6.63 10.35
N ARG A 40 -6.38 -6.48 9.51
CA ARG A 40 -5.10 -7.16 9.66
C ARG A 40 -4.16 -6.27 10.48
N THR A 41 -3.44 -6.86 11.42
CA THR A 41 -2.37 -6.18 12.17
C THR A 41 -1.09 -7.00 12.10
N THR A 42 0.06 -6.32 12.20
CA THR A 42 1.36 -6.98 12.28
C THR A 42 1.62 -7.48 13.70
N ARG A 43 2.42 -8.54 13.82
CA ARG A 43 2.88 -9.05 15.12
C ARG A 43 3.99 -8.17 15.72
N ALA A 44 4.89 -7.66 14.87
CA ALA A 44 5.98 -6.79 15.30
C ALA A 44 5.46 -5.40 15.66
N ALA A 45 6.07 -4.76 16.63
CA ALA A 45 5.83 -3.35 16.90
C ALA A 45 6.35 -2.51 15.74
N THR A 46 5.53 -1.56 15.28
CA THR A 46 5.89 -0.58 14.27
C THR A 46 6.14 0.79 14.90
N PRO A 47 6.99 1.63 14.31
CA PRO A 47 7.08 3.04 14.70
C PRO A 47 5.73 3.73 14.59
N VAL A 48 5.45 4.66 15.50
CA VAL A 48 4.26 5.54 15.42
C VAL A 48 4.61 6.68 14.47
N ILE A 49 3.89 6.80 13.36
CA ILE A 49 4.12 7.82 12.33
C ILE A 49 2.97 8.83 12.23
N TYR A 50 1.79 8.48 12.73
CA TYR A 50 0.62 9.35 12.71
C TYR A 50 0.35 9.96 14.08
N ALA A 51 -0.25 11.16 14.08
CA ALA A 51 -0.62 11.84 15.31
C ALA A 51 -1.77 11.14 16.05
N SER A 52 -1.75 11.21 17.39
CA SER A 52 -2.90 10.74 18.16
C SER A 52 -4.14 11.59 17.85
N GLY A 53 -5.26 10.93 17.55
CA GLY A 53 -6.52 11.61 17.19
C GLY A 53 -6.61 12.00 15.72
N GLU A 54 -5.65 11.68 14.88
CA GLU A 54 -5.76 11.82 13.43
C GLU A 54 -6.90 10.94 12.90
N SER A 55 -7.64 11.46 11.91
CA SER A 55 -8.81 10.76 11.35
C SER A 55 -8.41 9.92 10.15
N PHE A 56 -8.93 8.69 10.12
CA PHE A 56 -8.80 7.75 9.03
C PHE A 56 -10.18 7.15 8.75
N THR A 57 -10.62 7.18 7.52
CA THR A 57 -11.96 6.70 7.13
C THR A 57 -11.85 5.40 6.33
N ILE A 58 -12.86 4.55 6.46
CA ILE A 58 -13.02 3.38 5.58
C ILE A 58 -13.07 3.86 4.12
N GLY A 59 -12.30 3.24 3.25
CA GLY A 59 -12.20 3.62 1.84
C GLY A 59 -11.19 4.72 1.54
N GLY A 60 -10.50 5.24 2.55
CA GLY A 60 -9.45 6.24 2.38
C GLY A 60 -8.05 5.62 2.28
N SER A 61 -7.10 6.47 1.93
CA SER A 61 -5.66 6.22 2.01
C SER A 61 -4.94 7.48 2.51
N LYS A 62 -3.64 7.39 2.74
CA LYS A 62 -2.85 8.54 3.18
C LYS A 62 -1.62 8.71 2.30
N VAL A 63 -1.41 9.90 1.75
CA VAL A 63 -0.11 10.25 1.17
C VAL A 63 0.84 10.52 2.33
N ALA A 64 1.70 9.53 2.61
CA ALA A 64 2.64 9.56 3.74
C ALA A 64 3.91 10.38 3.40
N ARG A 65 4.25 10.46 2.13
CA ARG A 65 5.35 11.30 1.61
C ARG A 65 5.02 11.77 0.21
N GLN A 66 5.36 13.03 -0.10
CA GLN A 66 5.29 13.60 -1.44
C GLN A 66 6.22 14.80 -1.60
N SER A 67 6.56 15.07 -2.86
CA SER A 67 7.20 16.30 -3.31
C SER A 67 6.60 16.74 -4.65
N ASP A 68 7.03 17.91 -5.16
CA ASP A 68 6.54 18.41 -6.45
C ASP A 68 7.19 17.71 -7.66
N ASP A 69 8.29 17.00 -7.44
CA ASP A 69 9.10 16.32 -8.46
C ASP A 69 9.16 14.80 -8.25
N ASP A 70 8.12 14.22 -7.67
CA ASP A 70 8.02 12.77 -7.50
C ASP A 70 8.05 12.05 -8.86
N GLN A 71 8.86 11.01 -8.96
CA GLN A 71 9.11 10.27 -10.19
C GLN A 71 8.38 8.92 -10.25
N VAL A 72 8.11 8.31 -9.10
CA VAL A 72 7.45 7.00 -8.96
C VAL A 72 6.51 7.06 -7.76
N THR A 73 5.34 6.45 -7.88
CA THR A 73 4.44 6.18 -6.74
C THR A 73 4.75 4.83 -6.15
N VAL A 74 4.98 4.78 -4.84
CA VAL A 74 5.15 3.54 -4.06
C VAL A 74 3.95 3.38 -3.14
N VAL A 75 3.26 2.25 -3.23
CA VAL A 75 2.09 1.93 -2.40
C VAL A 75 2.42 0.77 -1.48
N GLY A 76 2.17 0.94 -0.20
CA GLY A 76 2.27 -0.09 0.82
C GLY A 76 1.21 0.07 1.89
N ALA A 77 1.14 -0.87 2.82
CA ALA A 77 0.32 -0.79 4.02
C ALA A 77 0.95 -1.62 5.14
N GLY A 78 0.62 -1.32 6.40
CA GLY A 78 1.21 -2.04 7.51
C GLY A 78 2.74 -1.94 7.52
N ILE A 79 3.42 -3.09 7.64
CA ILE A 79 4.88 -3.13 7.72
C ILE A 79 5.57 -2.62 6.45
N THR A 80 4.98 -2.86 5.27
CA THR A 80 5.59 -2.45 4.01
C THR A 80 5.55 -0.95 3.76
N LEU A 81 4.65 -0.21 4.42
CA LEU A 81 4.71 1.25 4.44
C LEU A 81 6.01 1.75 5.07
N HIS A 82 6.43 1.15 6.19
CA HIS A 82 7.68 1.54 6.87
C HIS A 82 8.91 1.26 6.00
N GLU A 83 8.92 0.15 5.27
CA GLU A 83 9.98 -0.15 4.31
C GLU A 83 9.97 0.85 3.14
N ALA A 84 8.78 1.22 2.63
CA ALA A 84 8.64 2.22 1.58
C ALA A 84 9.14 3.61 1.99
N LEU A 85 8.86 4.04 3.24
CA LEU A 85 9.35 5.32 3.76
C LEU A 85 10.88 5.33 3.90
N LYS A 86 11.49 4.26 4.40
CA LYS A 86 12.95 4.12 4.48
C LYS A 86 13.59 4.11 3.08
N ALA A 87 12.97 3.40 2.12
CA ALA A 87 13.44 3.38 0.73
C ALA A 87 13.37 4.77 0.09
N ALA A 88 12.31 5.53 0.39
CA ALA A 88 12.16 6.92 -0.06
C ALA A 88 13.26 7.84 0.50
N ASP A 89 13.69 7.63 1.76
CA ASP A 89 14.79 8.37 2.36
C ASP A 89 16.15 8.04 1.71
N GLU A 90 16.38 6.77 1.36
CA GLU A 90 17.58 6.34 0.65
C GLU A 90 17.62 6.91 -0.79
N LEU A 91 16.53 6.77 -1.54
CA LEU A 91 16.39 7.27 -2.91
C LEU A 91 16.59 8.80 -3.01
N ALA A 92 16.09 9.54 -2.03
CA ALA A 92 16.23 11.00 -1.99
C ALA A 92 17.70 11.45 -1.88
N GLN A 93 18.58 10.64 -1.28
CA GLN A 93 20.03 10.94 -1.23
C GLN A 93 20.67 10.92 -2.61
N ASP A 94 20.10 10.15 -3.53
CA ASP A 94 20.52 10.04 -4.94
C ASP A 94 19.73 10.99 -5.87
N GLY A 95 18.89 11.86 -5.31
CA GLY A 95 18.06 12.81 -6.07
C GLY A 95 16.84 12.17 -6.74
N VAL A 96 16.43 10.97 -6.29
CA VAL A 96 15.22 10.30 -6.76
C VAL A 96 14.12 10.51 -5.73
N ASN A 97 13.11 11.32 -6.07
CA ASN A 97 11.96 11.56 -5.22
C ASN A 97 10.83 10.59 -5.58
N VAL A 98 10.16 10.08 -4.54
CA VAL A 98 9.04 9.15 -4.68
C VAL A 98 7.87 9.58 -3.80
N ARG A 99 6.67 9.41 -4.33
CA ARG A 99 5.43 9.53 -3.56
C ARG A 99 5.14 8.21 -2.85
N VAL A 100 4.88 8.26 -1.56
CA VAL A 100 4.54 7.05 -0.77
C VAL A 100 3.11 7.15 -0.30
N ILE A 101 2.31 6.13 -0.62
CA ILE A 101 0.91 6.01 -0.19
C ILE A 101 0.77 4.87 0.80
N ASP A 102 0.18 5.17 1.95
CA ASP A 102 -0.36 4.20 2.88
C ASP A 102 -1.78 3.82 2.45
N LEU A 103 -1.93 2.67 1.82
CA LEU A 103 -3.22 2.14 1.39
C LEU A 103 -3.85 1.29 2.50
N TYR A 104 -4.11 1.92 3.65
CA TYR A 104 -4.66 1.24 4.83
C TYR A 104 -6.07 0.67 4.61
N SER A 105 -6.86 1.18 3.66
CA SER A 105 -8.11 0.58 3.22
C SER A 105 -7.88 -0.21 1.93
N VAL A 106 -7.78 -1.53 2.08
CA VAL A 106 -7.56 -2.45 0.96
C VAL A 106 -8.87 -2.76 0.23
N LYS A 107 -10.00 -2.69 0.94
CA LYS A 107 -11.35 -2.75 0.39
C LYS A 107 -12.31 -1.90 1.23
N PRO A 108 -12.95 -0.89 0.64
CA PRO A 108 -12.72 -0.39 -0.73
C PRO A 108 -11.37 0.33 -0.85
N VAL A 109 -10.84 0.37 -2.08
CA VAL A 109 -9.63 1.12 -2.43
C VAL A 109 -9.96 2.59 -2.65
N ASP A 110 -9.12 3.49 -2.18
CA ASP A 110 -9.17 4.93 -2.49
C ASP A 110 -8.67 5.18 -3.92
N TYR A 111 -9.59 5.05 -4.87
CA TYR A 111 -9.29 5.28 -6.29
C TYR A 111 -8.70 6.66 -6.54
N GLU A 112 -9.32 7.71 -5.96
CA GLU A 112 -8.95 9.09 -6.28
C GLU A 112 -7.51 9.41 -5.86
N THR A 113 -7.12 9.05 -4.66
CA THR A 113 -5.74 9.30 -4.18
C THR A 113 -4.71 8.55 -5.02
N VAL A 114 -4.96 7.27 -5.35
CA VAL A 114 -4.03 6.49 -6.18
C VAL A 114 -3.99 7.03 -7.61
N HIS A 115 -5.14 7.41 -8.18
CA HIS A 115 -5.23 7.98 -9.52
C HIS A 115 -4.44 9.30 -9.64
N GLN A 116 -4.63 10.23 -8.70
CA GLN A 116 -3.89 11.49 -8.68
C GLN A 116 -2.38 11.28 -8.50
N ALA A 117 -1.99 10.30 -7.70
CA ALA A 117 -0.59 9.94 -7.55
C ALA A 117 0.03 9.41 -8.85
N LEU A 118 -0.69 8.55 -9.57
CA LEU A 118 -0.24 8.03 -10.86
C LEU A 118 -0.12 9.13 -11.92
N LEU A 119 -1.06 10.08 -11.96
CA LEU A 119 -0.94 11.24 -12.84
C LEU A 119 0.32 12.07 -12.54
N ALA A 120 0.65 12.24 -11.26
CA ALA A 120 1.82 13.00 -10.83
C ALA A 120 3.16 12.29 -11.10
N THR A 121 3.16 10.98 -11.36
CA THR A 121 4.36 10.15 -11.54
C THR A 121 4.41 9.44 -12.89
N ASP A 122 3.76 10.00 -13.92
CA ASP A 122 3.69 9.44 -15.28
C ASP A 122 3.29 7.95 -15.32
N GLY A 123 2.37 7.55 -14.46
CA GLY A 123 1.88 6.18 -14.37
C GLY A 123 2.89 5.16 -13.84
N ARG A 124 3.95 5.58 -13.14
CA ARG A 124 4.94 4.65 -12.56
C ARG A 124 4.52 4.22 -11.17
N LEU A 125 4.26 2.93 -10.99
CA LEU A 125 3.73 2.35 -9.77
C LEU A 125 4.59 1.19 -9.27
N VAL A 126 5.02 1.26 -8.03
CA VAL A 126 5.56 0.12 -7.26
C VAL A 126 4.56 -0.21 -6.16
N VAL A 127 4.07 -1.44 -6.11
CA VAL A 127 3.25 -1.93 -4.99
C VAL A 127 4.08 -2.92 -4.19
N VAL A 128 4.18 -2.71 -2.89
CA VAL A 128 4.90 -3.60 -1.98
C VAL A 128 3.95 -4.09 -0.90
N GLU A 129 3.85 -5.41 -0.74
CA GLU A 129 2.95 -6.02 0.22
C GLU A 129 3.52 -7.29 0.86
N ASP A 130 3.21 -7.51 2.13
CA ASP A 130 3.54 -8.73 2.88
C ASP A 130 2.39 -9.76 2.82
N HIS A 131 1.76 -9.83 1.67
CA HIS A 131 0.71 -10.76 1.32
C HIS A 131 1.13 -11.55 0.07
N TRP A 132 0.58 -12.74 -0.11
CA TRP A 132 0.75 -13.53 -1.32
C TRP A 132 0.34 -12.73 -2.58
N PRO A 133 1.01 -12.91 -3.74
CA PRO A 133 0.76 -12.05 -4.90
C PRO A 133 -0.70 -11.99 -5.37
N GLN A 134 -1.44 -13.08 -5.21
CA GLN A 134 -2.83 -13.16 -5.67
C GLN A 134 -3.79 -12.63 -4.60
N GLY A 135 -4.59 -11.66 -4.98
CA GLY A 135 -5.69 -11.14 -4.16
C GLY A 135 -5.31 -10.13 -3.08
N GLY A 136 -4.04 -9.69 -3.02
CA GLY A 136 -3.58 -8.66 -2.09
C GLY A 136 -3.83 -7.23 -2.57
N ILE A 137 -2.96 -6.31 -2.14
CA ILE A 137 -3.05 -4.86 -2.42
C ILE A 137 -2.94 -4.57 -3.92
N ALA A 138 -1.96 -5.18 -4.61
CA ALA A 138 -1.79 -4.98 -6.05
C ALA A 138 -3.03 -5.41 -6.84
N SER A 139 -3.59 -6.58 -6.51
CA SER A 139 -4.85 -7.04 -7.11
C SER A 139 -6.00 -6.07 -6.83
N ALA A 140 -6.11 -5.54 -5.60
CA ALA A 140 -7.15 -4.60 -5.24
C ALA A 140 -7.08 -3.31 -6.07
N ILE A 141 -5.88 -2.77 -6.27
CA ILE A 141 -5.65 -1.59 -7.12
C ILE A 141 -6.07 -1.88 -8.57
N LEU A 142 -5.59 -2.98 -9.16
CA LEU A 142 -5.89 -3.35 -10.54
C LEU A 142 -7.41 -3.52 -10.76
N GLU A 143 -8.10 -4.21 -9.88
CA GLU A 143 -9.55 -4.41 -9.93
C GLU A 143 -10.30 -3.07 -9.76
N CYS A 144 -9.84 -2.21 -8.85
CA CYS A 144 -10.42 -0.89 -8.64
C CYS A 144 -10.33 -0.04 -9.92
N PHE A 145 -9.16 0.03 -10.55
CA PHE A 145 -8.97 0.78 -11.79
C PHE A 145 -9.78 0.20 -12.95
N ALA A 146 -9.80 -1.13 -13.10
CA ALA A 146 -10.59 -1.80 -14.13
C ALA A 146 -12.10 -1.51 -14.00
N THR A 147 -12.62 -1.43 -12.76
CA THR A 147 -14.05 -1.17 -12.53
C THR A 147 -14.40 0.31 -12.64
N HIS A 148 -13.51 1.22 -12.21
CA HIS A 148 -13.75 2.67 -12.29
C HIS A 148 -13.73 3.20 -13.72
N THR A 149 -12.91 2.61 -14.61
CA THR A 149 -12.82 3.01 -16.01
C THR A 149 -13.86 2.33 -16.92
N ALA A 150 -14.51 1.28 -16.42
CA ALA A 150 -15.53 0.56 -17.18
C ALA A 150 -16.74 1.46 -17.52
N GLY A 151 -16.98 1.68 -18.81
CA GLY A 151 -18.12 2.48 -19.30
C GLY A 151 -17.95 4.01 -19.21
N ARG A 152 -16.79 4.52 -18.78
CA ARG A 152 -16.48 5.96 -18.80
C ARG A 152 -15.77 6.35 -20.11
N GLN A 153 -16.01 7.57 -20.59
CA GLN A 153 -15.27 8.15 -21.73
C GLN A 153 -13.83 8.55 -21.33
N ASP A 154 -13.61 8.78 -20.05
CA ASP A 154 -12.29 9.00 -19.49
C ASP A 154 -11.60 7.63 -19.32
N ARG A 155 -10.50 7.43 -20.04
CA ARG A 155 -9.73 6.17 -20.04
C ARG A 155 -8.93 5.95 -18.75
N GLY A 156 -9.03 6.88 -17.78
CA GLY A 156 -8.16 6.84 -16.60
C GLY A 156 -6.71 7.18 -16.96
N VAL A 157 -5.78 6.74 -16.14
CA VAL A 157 -4.35 6.86 -16.38
C VAL A 157 -3.78 5.52 -16.85
N ASP A 158 -3.00 5.54 -17.91
CA ASP A 158 -2.18 4.38 -18.27
C ASP A 158 -1.04 4.26 -17.28
N PHE A 159 -0.85 3.09 -16.70
CA PHE A 159 0.23 2.88 -15.75
C PHE A 159 0.93 1.53 -15.92
N ARG A 160 2.20 1.50 -15.55
CA ARG A 160 3.00 0.29 -15.43
C ARG A 160 3.28 0.01 -13.96
N MET A 161 3.20 -1.24 -13.55
CA MET A 161 3.33 -1.64 -12.15
C MET A 161 4.45 -2.66 -11.97
N THR A 162 5.30 -2.43 -10.98
CA THR A 162 6.15 -3.46 -10.38
C THR A 162 5.52 -3.91 -9.07
N HIS A 163 5.33 -5.21 -8.92
CA HIS A 163 4.71 -5.80 -7.75
C HIS A 163 5.73 -6.59 -6.93
N LEU A 164 5.96 -6.16 -5.69
CA LEU A 164 6.84 -6.81 -4.73
C LEU A 164 5.98 -7.52 -3.68
N ALA A 165 6.06 -8.84 -3.63
CA ALA A 165 5.27 -9.69 -2.73
C ALA A 165 6.00 -11.01 -2.48
N PRO A 166 5.83 -11.65 -1.30
CA PRO A 166 6.35 -12.99 -1.04
C PRO A 166 5.80 -14.00 -2.05
N SER A 167 6.67 -14.77 -2.70
CA SER A 167 6.29 -15.78 -3.71
C SER A 167 6.57 -17.21 -3.26
N GLU A 168 7.23 -17.40 -2.11
CA GLU A 168 7.59 -18.69 -1.56
C GLU A 168 7.17 -18.82 -0.10
N MET A 169 6.99 -20.05 0.38
CA MET A 169 6.64 -20.31 1.77
C MET A 169 7.78 -19.86 2.70
N PRO A 170 7.52 -18.97 3.67
CA PRO A 170 8.56 -18.46 4.55
C PRO A 170 9.11 -19.54 5.48
N GLY A 171 10.42 -19.47 5.74
CA GLY A 171 11.07 -20.17 6.83
C GLY A 171 11.00 -19.40 8.15
N SER A 172 12.01 -19.61 9.01
CA SER A 172 12.18 -18.86 10.27
C SER A 172 13.36 -17.90 10.13
N GLY A 173 13.21 -16.70 10.68
CA GLY A 173 14.24 -15.66 10.69
C GLY A 173 13.83 -14.48 11.54
N THR A 174 14.71 -13.51 11.67
CA THR A 174 14.37 -12.19 12.19
C THR A 174 13.44 -11.44 11.23
N PRO A 175 12.69 -10.43 11.68
CA PRO A 175 11.84 -9.64 10.79
C PRO A 175 12.58 -9.10 9.56
N ASP A 176 13.75 -8.53 9.72
CA ASP A 176 14.54 -7.95 8.63
C ASP A 176 15.01 -9.01 7.62
N GLU A 177 15.48 -10.18 8.11
CA GLU A 177 15.84 -11.30 7.25
C GLU A 177 14.65 -11.81 6.44
N LEU A 178 13.47 -11.87 7.05
CA LEU A 178 12.25 -12.33 6.37
C LEU A 178 11.74 -11.32 5.35
N LEU A 179 11.81 -10.02 5.63
CA LEU A 179 11.46 -8.97 4.66
C LEU A 179 12.42 -8.99 3.45
N ASP A 180 13.72 -9.18 3.69
CA ASP A 180 14.69 -9.26 2.61
C ASP A 180 14.55 -10.56 1.80
N TRP A 181 14.37 -11.69 2.46
CA TRP A 181 14.08 -12.97 1.80
C TRP A 181 12.79 -12.90 0.95
N ALA A 182 11.75 -12.25 1.45
CA ALA A 182 10.46 -12.10 0.75
C ALA A 182 10.51 -11.14 -0.45
N GLY A 183 11.62 -10.44 -0.67
CA GLY A 183 11.74 -9.48 -1.75
C GLY A 183 10.98 -8.17 -1.53
N ILE A 184 10.68 -7.80 -0.28
CA ILE A 184 9.86 -6.64 0.10
C ILE A 184 10.58 -5.66 1.04
N SER A 185 11.89 -5.83 1.24
CA SER A 185 12.72 -4.93 2.04
C SER A 185 13.03 -3.62 1.31
N VAL A 186 13.62 -2.66 2.04
CA VAL A 186 14.11 -1.37 1.51
C VAL A 186 14.89 -1.55 0.22
N ARG A 187 15.87 -2.48 0.21
CA ARG A 187 16.73 -2.75 -0.96
C ARG A 187 15.90 -3.09 -2.21
N HIS A 188 14.92 -3.97 -2.08
CA HIS A 188 14.09 -4.40 -3.21
C HIS A 188 13.19 -3.26 -3.72
N ILE A 189 12.68 -2.41 -2.83
CA ILE A 189 11.89 -1.24 -3.22
C ILE A 189 12.77 -0.24 -3.98
N VAL A 190 13.99 0.04 -3.50
CA VAL A 190 14.97 0.90 -4.18
C VAL A 190 15.31 0.36 -5.57
N GLU A 191 15.59 -0.93 -5.68
CA GLU A 191 15.87 -1.60 -6.97
C GLU A 191 14.68 -1.50 -7.92
N ALA A 192 13.45 -1.74 -7.44
CA ALA A 192 12.22 -1.63 -8.22
C ALA A 192 11.98 -0.19 -8.74
N VAL A 193 12.15 0.82 -7.88
CA VAL A 193 12.02 2.23 -8.27
C VAL A 193 13.06 2.60 -9.34
N ARG A 194 14.33 2.24 -9.15
CA ARG A 194 15.39 2.49 -10.15
C ARG A 194 15.08 1.79 -11.47
N GLY A 195 14.58 0.57 -11.42
CA GLY A 195 14.14 -0.17 -12.62
C GLY A 195 12.97 0.47 -13.37
N MET A 196 12.10 1.22 -12.67
CA MET A 196 11.04 2.00 -13.28
C MET A 196 11.54 3.25 -14.02
N LEU A 197 12.71 3.77 -13.64
CA LEU A 197 13.29 4.99 -14.20
C LEU A 197 14.29 4.72 -15.33
N ALA A 198 14.76 3.49 -15.45
CA ALA A 198 15.66 3.05 -16.53
C ALA A 198 14.91 2.82 -17.85
#